data_14b84c7cd7a77e434324a3aa77c4df6d
#
_entry.id   14b84c7cd7a77e434324a3aa77c4df6d
#
_cell.length_a   1.000
_cell.length_b   1.000
_cell.length_c   1.000
_cell.angle_alpha   90.00
_cell.angle_beta   90.00
_cell.angle_gamma   90.00
#
_symmetry.space_group_name_H-M   'P 1'
#
loop_
_entity.id
_entity.type
_entity.pdbx_description
1 polymer ?
#
loop_
_entity_poly.entity_id
_entity_poly.type
_entity_poly.pdbx_seq_one_letter_code
_entity_poly.pdbx_strand_id
1 'polypeptide(L)'
;MIQYNALFTGHSDLAAFDQVIWNTIHGRPFHAPMYNYNFLGEHMSPILILLAPFYLIWEDPRMLLILQSLFLGLGAIPVYLIAKDKLKHNLLSLSFSFAYLFHPFLSRINLFEFHEICLAPFFLLFTFYFLQRKRWWLYSIFLFFSLMVKEDVSLIITALGIYAFFKMNKKAGLITF
;
A
#
# COMPACT_ATOMS: atom_id res chain seq x y z
N MET A 1 2.33 14.73 11.90
CA MET A 1 3.39 15.17 12.86
C MET A 1 2.83 16.06 13.97
N ILE A 2 2.16 17.17 13.70
CA ILE A 2 1.62 18.07 14.74
C ILE A 2 0.62 17.32 15.65
N GLN A 3 -0.30 16.56 15.09
CA GLN A 3 -1.28 15.78 15.85
C GLN A 3 -0.61 14.71 16.73
N TYR A 4 0.41 14.03 16.21
CA TYR A 4 1.19 13.06 16.97
C TYR A 4 1.87 13.71 18.18
N ASN A 5 2.59 14.83 17.97
CA ASN A 5 3.28 15.54 19.04
C ASN A 5 2.31 16.15 20.07
N ALA A 6 1.07 16.43 19.69
CA ALA A 6 0.02 16.97 20.55
C ALA A 6 -0.82 15.89 21.26
N LEU A 7 -0.50 14.60 21.07
CA LEU A 7 -1.22 13.45 21.63
C LEU A 7 -2.71 13.38 21.19
N PHE A 8 -3.06 13.94 20.03
CA PHE A 8 -4.41 13.88 19.46
C PHE A 8 -4.63 12.66 18.54
N THR A 9 -3.72 11.70 18.52
CA THR A 9 -3.88 10.43 17.82
C THR A 9 -4.47 9.40 18.78
N GLY A 10 -5.29 8.48 18.29
CA GLY A 10 -5.92 7.41 19.10
C GLY A 10 -4.94 6.43 19.74
N HIS A 11 -3.66 6.50 19.36
CA HIS A 11 -2.46 5.83 19.91
C HIS A 11 -2.44 4.30 19.84
N SER A 12 -3.56 3.61 19.66
CA SER A 12 -3.58 2.14 19.72
C SER A 12 -2.96 1.49 18.48
N ASP A 13 -3.39 1.92 17.31
CA ASP A 13 -2.99 1.26 16.05
C ASP A 13 -1.54 1.63 15.69
N LEU A 14 -1.20 2.92 15.73
CA LEU A 14 0.16 3.36 15.50
C LEU A 14 1.15 2.69 16.46
N ALA A 15 0.80 2.56 17.75
CA ALA A 15 1.65 1.90 18.73
C ALA A 15 1.79 0.40 18.46
N ALA A 16 0.73 -0.26 18.01
CA ALA A 16 0.78 -1.68 17.64
C ALA A 16 1.72 -1.91 16.46
N PHE A 17 1.58 -1.14 15.37
CA PHE A 17 2.46 -1.25 14.21
C PHE A 17 3.92 -0.89 14.54
N ASP A 18 4.13 0.13 15.36
CA ASP A 18 5.45 0.51 15.85
C ASP A 18 6.13 -0.66 16.56
N GLN A 19 5.44 -1.28 17.54
CA GLN A 19 5.94 -2.44 18.26
C GLN A 19 6.24 -3.63 17.34
N VAL A 20 5.37 -3.91 16.39
CA VAL A 20 5.55 -5.00 15.41
C VAL A 20 6.83 -4.80 14.61
N ILE A 21 7.06 -3.60 14.08
CA ILE A 21 8.24 -3.33 13.27
C ILE A 21 9.50 -3.26 14.11
N TRP A 22 9.44 -2.62 15.28
CA TRP A 22 10.54 -2.57 16.22
C TRP A 22 10.99 -3.98 16.64
N ASN A 23 10.05 -4.84 17.05
CA ASN A 23 10.35 -6.23 17.40
C ASN A 23 10.91 -7.02 16.22
N THR A 24 10.43 -6.74 14.99
CA THR A 24 10.90 -7.43 13.80
C THR A 24 12.38 -7.15 13.54
N ILE A 25 12.85 -5.91 13.68
CA ILE A 25 14.28 -5.57 13.52
C ILE A 25 15.14 -6.09 14.67
N HIS A 26 14.54 -6.37 15.84
CA HIS A 26 15.22 -6.93 17.01
C HIS A 26 15.11 -8.47 17.11
N GLY A 27 14.86 -9.16 15.98
CA GLY A 27 14.88 -10.62 15.90
C GLY A 27 13.62 -11.32 16.42
N ARG A 28 12.51 -10.60 16.61
CA ARG A 28 11.19 -11.13 17.00
C ARG A 28 10.15 -10.81 15.91
N PRO A 29 10.18 -11.48 14.75
CA PRO A 29 9.35 -11.12 13.61
C PRO A 29 7.86 -11.09 13.95
N PHE A 30 7.21 -9.96 13.64
CA PHE A 30 5.78 -9.72 13.82
C PHE A 30 5.27 -9.91 15.25
N HIS A 31 6.15 -9.85 16.24
CA HIS A 31 5.73 -9.95 17.64
C HIS A 31 5.06 -8.63 18.09
N ALA A 32 3.83 -8.74 18.57
CA ALA A 32 3.05 -7.64 19.13
C ALA A 32 2.67 -7.93 20.57
N PRO A 33 3.43 -7.45 21.57
CA PRO A 33 3.16 -7.71 22.98
C PRO A 33 1.75 -7.30 23.42
N MET A 34 1.18 -6.28 22.79
CA MET A 34 -0.17 -5.79 23.08
C MET A 34 -1.23 -6.88 22.86
N TYR A 35 -1.03 -7.82 21.92
CA TYR A 35 -1.99 -8.85 21.57
C TYR A 35 -1.66 -10.24 22.15
N ASN A 36 -0.52 -10.40 22.83
CA ASN A 36 -0.04 -11.69 23.35
C ASN A 36 0.17 -12.79 22.27
N TYR A 37 0.17 -12.45 20.97
CA TYR A 37 0.40 -13.38 19.87
C TYR A 37 1.11 -12.69 18.68
N ASN A 38 1.39 -13.46 17.64
CA ASN A 38 1.99 -12.92 16.41
C ASN A 38 0.98 -12.07 15.66
N PHE A 39 1.36 -10.85 15.25
CA PHE A 39 0.50 -9.90 14.56
C PHE A 39 -0.12 -10.44 13.27
N LEU A 40 0.58 -11.35 12.57
CA LEU A 40 0.02 -12.02 11.38
C LEU A 40 -1.22 -12.88 11.68
N GLY A 41 -1.47 -13.21 12.95
CA GLY A 41 -2.72 -13.85 13.39
C GLY A 41 -3.90 -12.89 13.49
N GLU A 42 -3.63 -11.58 13.68
CA GLU A 42 -4.66 -10.53 13.67
C GLU A 42 -4.92 -10.02 12.25
N HIS A 43 -3.84 -9.64 11.56
CA HIS A 43 -3.86 -9.17 10.19
C HIS A 43 -2.75 -9.83 9.38
N MET A 44 -3.11 -10.45 8.25
CA MET A 44 -2.13 -11.01 7.32
C MET A 44 -1.50 -9.87 6.49
N SER A 45 -0.57 -9.17 7.13
CA SER A 45 0.12 -7.99 6.57
C SER A 45 1.65 -8.18 6.50
N PRO A 46 2.16 -9.17 5.73
CA PRO A 46 3.60 -9.41 5.62
C PRO A 46 4.38 -8.21 5.05
N ILE A 47 3.69 -7.27 4.41
CA ILE A 47 4.27 -6.04 3.84
C ILE A 47 5.06 -5.23 4.88
N LEU A 48 4.73 -5.37 6.17
CA LEU A 48 5.41 -4.67 7.26
C LEU A 48 6.91 -4.98 7.32
N ILE A 49 7.33 -6.15 6.83
CA ILE A 49 8.76 -6.51 6.76
C ILE A 49 9.53 -5.58 5.83
N LEU A 50 8.89 -5.00 4.80
CA LEU A 50 9.50 -4.03 3.90
C LEU A 50 9.71 -2.67 4.56
N LEU A 51 8.97 -2.39 5.63
CA LEU A 51 9.10 -1.15 6.38
C LEU A 51 10.20 -1.27 7.46
N ALA A 52 10.51 -2.49 7.89
CA ALA A 52 11.51 -2.75 8.92
C ALA A 52 12.89 -2.12 8.64
N PRO A 53 13.47 -2.17 7.40
CA PRO A 53 14.74 -1.53 7.13
C PRO A 53 14.77 -0.02 7.38
N PHE A 54 13.63 0.67 7.25
CA PHE A 54 13.57 2.11 7.51
C PHE A 54 13.68 2.42 9.01
N TYR A 55 13.26 1.49 9.87
CA TYR A 55 13.47 1.60 11.32
C TYR A 55 14.94 1.47 11.73
N LEU A 56 15.78 0.80 10.94
CA LEU A 56 17.23 0.79 11.17
C LEU A 56 17.86 2.18 10.99
N ILE A 57 17.18 3.09 10.26
CA ILE A 57 17.62 4.48 10.05
C ILE A 57 17.07 5.37 11.18
N TRP A 58 15.82 5.15 11.57
CA TRP A 58 15.16 5.95 12.59
C TRP A 58 14.06 5.15 13.30
N GLU A 59 14.36 4.70 14.51
CA GLU A 59 13.44 3.93 15.36
C GLU A 59 12.42 4.85 16.06
N ASP A 60 11.48 5.38 15.29
CA ASP A 60 10.46 6.31 15.76
C ASP A 60 9.13 6.07 15.01
N PRO A 61 7.97 6.01 15.69
CA PRO A 61 6.67 5.79 15.05
C PRO A 61 6.35 6.78 13.93
N ARG A 62 6.95 7.99 13.96
CA ARG A 62 6.81 9.00 12.90
C ARG A 62 7.34 8.52 11.56
N MET A 63 8.28 7.56 11.54
CA MET A 63 8.75 6.93 10.31
C MET A 63 7.59 6.29 9.55
N LEU A 64 6.68 5.60 10.24
CA LEU A 64 5.51 4.98 9.60
C LEU A 64 4.58 6.01 8.97
N LEU A 65 4.36 7.14 9.63
CA LEU A 65 3.53 8.23 9.09
C LEU A 65 4.16 8.87 7.84
N ILE A 66 5.49 8.98 7.83
CA ILE A 66 6.23 9.45 6.64
C ILE A 66 6.10 8.46 5.49
N LEU A 67 6.31 7.17 5.75
CA LEU A 67 6.20 6.12 4.75
C LEU A 67 4.76 6.03 4.20
N GLN A 68 3.74 6.10 5.06
CA GLN A 68 2.33 6.18 4.65
C GLN A 68 2.11 7.33 3.67
N SER A 69 2.53 8.54 4.05
CA SER A 69 2.37 9.74 3.22
C SER A 69 3.11 9.61 1.89
N LEU A 70 4.31 9.02 1.93
CA LEU A 70 5.12 8.78 0.73
C LEU A 70 4.42 7.80 -0.23
N PHE A 71 3.98 6.65 0.26
CA PHE A 71 3.31 5.64 -0.58
C PHE A 71 1.98 6.14 -1.15
N LEU A 72 1.18 6.84 -0.34
CA LEU A 72 -0.04 7.49 -0.82
C LEU A 72 0.28 8.51 -1.92
N GLY A 73 1.31 9.34 -1.74
CA GLY A 73 1.75 10.31 -2.74
C GLY A 73 2.28 9.66 -4.02
N LEU A 74 3.11 8.61 -3.88
CA LEU A 74 3.65 7.86 -5.01
C LEU A 74 2.56 7.15 -5.85
N GLY A 75 1.37 6.91 -5.28
CA GLY A 75 0.21 6.43 -6.02
C GLY A 75 -0.23 7.35 -7.17
N ALA A 76 0.15 8.62 -7.16
CA ALA A 76 -0.09 9.55 -8.27
C ALA A 76 0.66 9.16 -9.55
N ILE A 77 1.80 8.46 -9.42
CA ILE A 77 2.62 8.04 -10.58
C ILE A 77 1.85 7.08 -11.48
N PRO A 78 1.36 5.92 -10.98
CA PRO A 78 0.59 5.02 -11.83
C PRO A 78 -0.71 5.65 -12.34
N VAL A 79 -1.36 6.55 -11.59
CA VAL A 79 -2.51 7.32 -12.08
C VAL A 79 -2.13 8.13 -13.32
N TYR A 80 -1.01 8.87 -13.25
CA TYR A 80 -0.49 9.61 -14.41
C TYR A 80 -0.22 8.69 -15.61
N LEU A 81 0.47 7.58 -15.37
CA LEU A 81 0.86 6.66 -16.44
C LEU A 81 -0.36 6.01 -17.12
N ILE A 82 -1.36 5.59 -16.33
CA ILE A 82 -2.62 5.03 -16.86
C ILE A 82 -3.38 6.09 -17.67
N ALA A 83 -3.52 7.29 -17.13
CA ALA A 83 -4.19 8.40 -17.82
C ALA A 83 -3.46 8.77 -19.12
N LYS A 84 -2.13 8.85 -19.10
CA LYS A 84 -1.30 9.16 -20.27
C LYS A 84 -1.46 8.11 -21.37
N ASP A 85 -1.53 6.84 -21.02
CA ASP A 85 -1.74 5.76 -22.00
C ASP A 85 -3.10 5.85 -22.69
N LYS A 86 -4.13 6.28 -21.96
CA LYS A 86 -5.50 6.39 -22.49
C LYS A 86 -5.76 7.69 -23.23
N LEU A 87 -5.34 8.81 -22.66
CA LEU A 87 -5.68 10.14 -23.16
C LEU A 87 -4.67 10.67 -24.19
N LYS A 88 -3.45 10.15 -24.18
CA LYS A 88 -2.33 10.60 -25.04
C LYS A 88 -2.04 12.11 -24.92
N HIS A 89 -2.39 12.71 -23.79
CA HIS A 89 -2.24 14.13 -23.53
C HIS A 89 -1.65 14.37 -22.14
N ASN A 90 -0.43 14.93 -22.08
CA ASN A 90 0.33 15.05 -20.84
C ASN A 90 -0.36 15.91 -19.78
N LEU A 91 -0.90 17.06 -20.16
CA LEU A 91 -1.52 18.00 -19.22
C LEU A 91 -2.80 17.40 -18.60
N LEU A 92 -3.65 16.77 -19.41
CA LEU A 92 -4.85 16.08 -18.91
C LEU A 92 -4.47 14.90 -18.00
N SER A 93 -3.42 14.16 -18.33
CA SER A 93 -2.95 13.07 -17.48
C SER A 93 -2.44 13.57 -16.12
N LEU A 94 -1.77 14.72 -16.12
CA LEU A 94 -1.31 15.37 -14.90
C LEU A 94 -2.49 15.83 -14.04
N SER A 95 -3.57 16.34 -14.65
CA SER A 95 -4.79 16.73 -13.92
C SER A 95 -5.41 15.55 -13.14
N PHE A 96 -5.37 14.32 -13.70
CA PHE A 96 -5.82 13.13 -12.98
C PHE A 96 -4.95 12.80 -11.76
N SER A 97 -3.62 12.97 -11.87
CA SER A 97 -2.72 12.79 -10.74
C SER A 97 -2.96 13.83 -9.65
N PHE A 98 -3.18 15.08 -10.02
CA PHE A 98 -3.58 16.12 -9.06
C PHE A 98 -4.93 15.82 -8.42
N ALA A 99 -5.93 15.40 -9.21
CA ALA A 99 -7.23 15.00 -8.66
C ALA A 99 -7.11 13.85 -7.66
N TYR A 100 -6.22 12.88 -7.91
CA TYR A 100 -5.90 11.82 -6.95
C TYR A 100 -5.27 12.41 -5.68
N LEU A 101 -4.21 13.22 -5.78
CA LEU A 101 -3.51 13.78 -4.63
C LEU A 101 -4.38 14.69 -3.76
N PHE A 102 -5.25 15.48 -4.39
CA PHE A 102 -6.16 16.40 -3.70
C PHE A 102 -7.51 15.76 -3.36
N HIS A 103 -7.67 14.45 -3.56
CA HIS A 103 -8.91 13.79 -3.19
C HIS A 103 -9.12 13.84 -1.67
N PRO A 104 -10.26 14.37 -1.18
CA PRO A 104 -10.47 14.60 0.26
C PRO A 104 -10.33 13.32 1.10
N PHE A 105 -10.72 12.18 0.54
CA PHE A 105 -10.61 10.89 1.22
C PHE A 105 -9.15 10.47 1.42
N LEU A 106 -8.27 10.72 0.42
CA LEU A 106 -6.85 10.44 0.54
C LEU A 106 -6.20 11.28 1.64
N SER A 107 -6.53 12.57 1.68
CA SER A 107 -6.05 13.48 2.71
C SER A 107 -6.53 13.07 4.10
N ARG A 108 -7.79 12.64 4.21
CA ARG A 108 -8.35 12.17 5.48
C ARG A 108 -7.65 10.91 5.99
N ILE A 109 -7.41 9.93 5.13
CA ILE A 109 -6.67 8.71 5.49
C ILE A 109 -5.24 9.06 5.89
N ASN A 110 -4.57 9.94 5.16
CA ASN A 110 -3.19 10.34 5.47
C ASN A 110 -3.05 11.10 6.80
N LEU A 111 -4.11 11.78 7.25
CA LEU A 111 -4.15 12.47 8.55
C LEU A 111 -4.54 11.54 9.70
N PHE A 112 -4.99 10.34 9.39
CA PHE A 112 -5.29 9.32 10.38
C PHE A 112 -4.01 8.60 10.83
N GLU A 113 -4.11 7.69 11.78
CA GLU A 113 -2.98 6.86 12.23
C GLU A 113 -2.44 5.98 11.11
N PHE A 114 -1.23 5.44 11.29
CA PHE A 114 -0.67 4.51 10.32
C PHE A 114 -1.53 3.26 10.21
N HIS A 115 -1.83 2.90 8.96
CA HIS A 115 -2.42 1.63 8.59
C HIS A 115 -1.73 1.09 7.34
N GLU A 116 -1.38 -0.19 7.35
CA GLU A 116 -0.72 -0.89 6.24
C GLU A 116 -1.51 -0.79 4.93
N ILE A 117 -2.84 -0.75 5.02
CA ILE A 117 -3.72 -0.63 3.85
C ILE A 117 -3.46 0.65 3.03
N CYS A 118 -2.85 1.66 3.62
CA CYS A 118 -2.48 2.89 2.91
C CYS A 118 -1.40 2.68 1.84
N LEU A 119 -0.68 1.55 1.87
CA LEU A 119 0.27 1.16 0.83
C LEU A 119 -0.43 0.55 -0.39
N ALA A 120 -1.63 0.00 -0.21
CA ALA A 120 -2.37 -0.71 -1.26
C ALA A 120 -2.59 0.13 -2.54
N PRO A 121 -2.98 1.41 -2.50
CA PRO A 121 -3.19 2.20 -3.73
C PRO A 121 -1.97 2.22 -4.64
N PHE A 122 -0.77 2.38 -4.09
CA PHE A 122 0.47 2.37 -4.86
C PHE A 122 0.68 1.02 -5.58
N PHE A 123 0.63 -0.08 -4.84
CA PHE A 123 0.90 -1.40 -5.42
C PHE A 123 -0.21 -1.84 -6.37
N LEU A 124 -1.49 -1.67 -6.02
CA LEU A 124 -2.64 -2.04 -6.85
C LEU A 124 -2.69 -1.26 -8.17
N LEU A 125 -2.44 0.04 -8.14
CA LEU A 125 -2.46 0.87 -9.34
C LEU A 125 -1.31 0.50 -10.29
N PHE A 126 -0.12 0.18 -9.78
CA PHE A 126 0.97 -0.34 -10.60
C PHE A 126 0.65 -1.75 -11.12
N THR A 127 0.06 -2.62 -10.30
CA THR A 127 -0.42 -3.94 -10.75
C THR A 127 -1.35 -3.79 -11.94
N PHE A 128 -2.35 -2.92 -11.85
CA PHE A 128 -3.28 -2.65 -12.94
C PHE A 128 -2.58 -2.05 -14.17
N TYR A 129 -1.66 -1.10 -13.98
CA TYR A 129 -0.89 -0.50 -15.06
C TYR A 129 -0.08 -1.53 -15.83
N PHE A 130 0.69 -2.36 -15.13
CA PHE A 130 1.54 -3.36 -15.78
C PHE A 130 0.73 -4.51 -16.39
N LEU A 131 -0.43 -4.86 -15.84
CA LEU A 131 -1.39 -5.76 -16.46
C LEU A 131 -1.83 -5.22 -17.83
N GLN A 132 -2.25 -3.96 -17.93
CA GLN A 132 -2.66 -3.34 -19.19
C GLN A 132 -1.53 -3.27 -20.22
N ARG A 133 -0.29 -3.05 -19.74
CA ARG A 133 0.91 -3.01 -20.58
C ARG A 133 1.45 -4.39 -20.94
N LYS A 134 0.85 -5.47 -20.43
CA LYS A 134 1.30 -6.88 -20.61
C LYS A 134 2.75 -7.09 -20.19
N ARG A 135 3.25 -6.31 -19.23
CA ARG A 135 4.59 -6.45 -18.67
C ARG A 135 4.55 -7.44 -17.50
N TRP A 136 4.48 -8.72 -17.83
CA TRP A 136 4.17 -9.80 -16.88
C TRP A 136 5.12 -9.86 -15.68
N TRP A 137 6.42 -9.63 -15.87
CA TRP A 137 7.38 -9.62 -14.76
C TRP A 137 7.06 -8.54 -13.72
N LEU A 138 6.90 -7.30 -14.17
CA LEU A 138 6.54 -6.19 -13.28
C LEU A 138 5.15 -6.38 -12.68
N TYR A 139 4.21 -6.88 -13.49
CA TYR A 139 2.88 -7.25 -13.00
C TYR A 139 2.97 -8.24 -11.83
N SER A 140 3.74 -9.33 -11.95
CA SER A 140 3.88 -10.33 -10.89
C SER A 140 4.53 -9.76 -9.63
N ILE A 141 5.52 -8.88 -9.77
CA ILE A 141 6.15 -8.21 -8.62
C ILE A 141 5.14 -7.34 -7.87
N PHE A 142 4.43 -6.46 -8.58
CA PHE A 142 3.48 -5.55 -7.95
C PHE A 142 2.25 -6.29 -7.41
N LEU A 143 1.80 -7.34 -8.08
CA LEU A 143 0.76 -8.25 -7.61
C LEU A 143 1.15 -8.90 -6.28
N PHE A 144 2.37 -9.44 -6.20
CA PHE A 144 2.91 -10.06 -4.99
C PHE A 144 2.92 -9.06 -3.83
N PHE A 145 3.47 -7.85 -4.04
CA PHE A 145 3.45 -6.83 -2.99
C PHE A 145 2.05 -6.35 -2.63
N SER A 146 1.12 -6.29 -3.59
CA SER A 146 -0.29 -5.97 -3.31
C SER A 146 -0.91 -6.99 -2.34
N LEU A 147 -0.68 -8.28 -2.58
CA LEU A 147 -1.19 -9.37 -1.73
C LEU A 147 -0.55 -9.38 -0.33
N MET A 148 0.67 -8.85 -0.20
CA MET A 148 1.35 -8.73 1.10
C MET A 148 0.79 -7.60 1.98
N VAL A 149 0.00 -6.67 1.42
CA VAL A 149 -0.45 -5.50 2.18
C VAL A 149 -1.41 -5.89 3.28
N LYS A 150 -2.48 -6.61 2.93
CA LYS A 150 -3.52 -7.07 3.85
C LYS A 150 -4.40 -8.12 3.17
N GLU A 151 -5.03 -8.98 3.97
CA GLU A 151 -5.94 -10.03 3.50
C GLU A 151 -7.08 -9.49 2.62
N ASP A 152 -7.64 -8.33 2.95
CA ASP A 152 -8.74 -7.68 2.21
C ASP A 152 -8.37 -7.35 0.76
N VAL A 153 -7.10 -7.11 0.48
CA VAL A 153 -6.61 -6.77 -0.87
C VAL A 153 -6.80 -7.95 -1.84
N SER A 154 -6.84 -9.18 -1.33
CA SER A 154 -7.11 -10.38 -2.14
C SER A 154 -8.44 -10.32 -2.88
N LEU A 155 -9.47 -9.68 -2.29
CA LEU A 155 -10.76 -9.48 -2.94
C LEU A 155 -10.66 -8.54 -4.16
N ILE A 156 -9.86 -7.48 -4.03
CA ILE A 156 -9.61 -6.53 -5.12
C ILE A 156 -8.82 -7.21 -6.24
N ILE A 157 -7.82 -8.02 -5.88
CA ILE A 157 -7.03 -8.80 -6.83
C ILE A 157 -7.90 -9.82 -7.55
N THR A 158 -8.80 -10.50 -6.85
CA THR A 158 -9.79 -11.42 -7.45
C THR A 158 -10.65 -10.70 -8.49
N ALA A 159 -11.18 -9.52 -8.16
CA ALA A 159 -11.93 -8.71 -9.12
C ALA A 159 -11.07 -8.29 -10.33
N LEU A 160 -9.79 -7.97 -10.11
CA LEU A 160 -8.83 -7.70 -11.19
C LEU A 160 -8.59 -8.93 -12.07
N GLY A 161 -8.50 -10.12 -11.48
CA GLY A 161 -8.38 -11.39 -12.20
C GLY A 161 -9.59 -11.67 -13.09
N ILE A 162 -10.79 -11.46 -12.57
CA ILE A 162 -12.04 -11.57 -13.33
C ILE A 162 -12.03 -10.59 -14.51
N TYR A 163 -11.67 -9.33 -14.26
CA TYR A 163 -11.53 -8.33 -15.31
C TYR A 163 -10.53 -8.76 -16.40
N ALA A 164 -9.35 -9.23 -16.00
CA ALA A 164 -8.31 -9.68 -16.93
C ALA A 164 -8.78 -10.89 -17.76
N PHE A 165 -9.49 -11.83 -17.16
CA PHE A 165 -10.04 -13.01 -17.83
C PHE A 165 -11.01 -12.65 -18.95
N PHE A 166 -11.95 -11.74 -18.68
CA PHE A 166 -12.97 -11.37 -19.68
C PHE A 166 -12.52 -10.30 -20.67
N LYS A 167 -11.65 -9.38 -20.28
CA LYS A 167 -11.30 -8.22 -21.11
C LYS A 167 -9.94 -8.31 -21.80
N MET A 168 -9.05 -9.18 -21.34
CA MET A 168 -7.71 -9.30 -21.91
C MET A 168 -7.48 -10.68 -22.54
N ASN A 169 -7.25 -11.70 -21.73
CA ASN A 169 -7.23 -13.10 -22.16
C ASN A 169 -7.36 -14.03 -20.94
N LYS A 170 -7.79 -15.28 -21.18
CA LYS A 170 -7.99 -16.28 -20.13
C LYS A 170 -6.72 -16.57 -19.31
N LYS A 171 -5.53 -16.58 -19.96
CA LYS A 171 -4.26 -16.81 -19.26
C LYS A 171 -3.94 -15.68 -18.28
N ALA A 172 -4.17 -14.42 -18.66
CA ALA A 172 -3.95 -13.28 -17.77
C ALA A 172 -4.85 -13.36 -16.52
N GLY A 173 -6.12 -13.72 -16.69
CA GLY A 173 -7.02 -13.95 -15.56
C GLY A 173 -6.52 -15.06 -14.64
N LEU A 174 -6.16 -16.22 -15.19
CA LEU A 174 -5.68 -17.38 -14.42
C LEU A 174 -4.36 -17.14 -13.66
N ILE A 175 -3.49 -16.27 -14.16
CA ILE A 175 -2.24 -15.89 -13.44
C ILE A 175 -2.54 -14.98 -12.24
N THR A 176 -3.69 -14.32 -12.24
CA THR A 176 -4.10 -13.37 -11.19
C THR A 176 -4.83 -14.08 -10.03
N PHE A 177 -5.39 -15.27 -10.27
CA PHE A 177 -5.98 -16.13 -9.23
C PHE A 177 -4.93 -17.01 -8.56
#